data_12fecd7962b41b9b22b13513fd4c64b0
#
_entry.id   12fecd7962b41b9b22b13513fd4c64b0
#
_cell.length_a   1.000
_cell.length_b   1.000
_cell.length_c   1.000
_cell.angle_alpha   90.00
_cell.angle_beta   90.00
_cell.angle_gamma   90.00
#
_symmetry.space_group_name_H-M   'P 1'
#
loop_
_entity.id
_entity.type
_entity.pdbx_description
1 polymer ?
#
loop_
_entity_poly.entity_id
_entity_poly.type
_entity_poly.pdbx_seq_one_letter_code
_entity_poly.pdbx_strand_id
1 'polypeptide(L)'
;VEDFDYAASRGLFICNEGNFQYGNATLSYYDPATKKVENEVFYRANAMKLGDVCQSMIVRDGVGWVVVNNSHVVFAIDPHTFKEVGRIVNLTSPRYIHFISDEKAYITQIWDNRIFIVNPKLYKITGYIEVPNMTMESGSTEQMVQYGKYVYVNCWSYQNRIIKIDTETDKVVDELVVGIQPTSLVMDCNNKLWTVTDGGYEGSPYGHEAPSLYRIDAETFTIEKQFRFKFGDWPSEVQLNGTKDKLYWLNDDVWMLDLTKENAQPEIFLPYDGTLYYGLTICPHTGDVYIADAI
;
A
#
# COMPACT_ATOMS: atom_id res chain seq x y z
N VAL A 1 13.60 25.91 21.46
CA VAL A 1 12.80 25.03 20.59
C VAL A 1 12.84 23.69 21.31
N GLU A 2 11.74 23.27 21.93
CA GLU A 2 11.64 21.93 22.51
C GLU A 2 11.82 20.93 21.36
N ASP A 3 12.78 20.02 21.51
CA ASP A 3 12.98 18.93 20.57
C ASP A 3 11.74 18.03 20.64
N PHE A 4 10.92 18.07 19.60
CA PHE A 4 9.74 17.24 19.50
C PHE A 4 10.15 15.80 19.19
N ASP A 5 9.82 14.88 20.09
CA ASP A 5 10.12 13.45 19.89
C ASP A 5 9.08 12.81 18.95
N TYR A 6 9.34 12.85 17.66
CA TYR A 6 8.50 12.26 16.64
C TYR A 6 8.35 10.74 16.77
N ALA A 7 9.31 10.02 17.38
CA ALA A 7 9.20 8.57 17.58
C ALA A 7 8.26 8.21 18.72
N ALA A 8 8.17 9.04 19.75
CA ALA A 8 7.19 8.90 20.82
C ALA A 8 5.80 9.42 20.39
N SER A 9 5.72 10.23 19.34
CA SER A 9 4.47 10.77 18.84
C SER A 9 3.68 9.67 18.12
N ARG A 10 2.35 9.80 18.19
CA ARG A 10 1.41 8.99 17.39
C ARG A 10 1.06 9.68 16.07
N GLY A 11 2.04 10.39 15.51
CA GLY A 11 1.90 11.20 14.33
C GLY A 11 1.72 10.38 13.06
N LEU A 12 1.29 11.07 12.02
CA LEU A 12 0.98 10.50 10.72
C LEU A 12 1.86 11.15 9.66
N PHE A 13 2.57 10.33 8.89
CA PHE A 13 3.18 10.78 7.65
C PHE A 13 2.14 10.78 6.53
N ILE A 14 2.15 11.82 5.73
CA ILE A 14 1.24 11.99 4.59
C ILE A 14 2.10 12.06 3.33
N CYS A 15 1.96 11.04 2.49
CA CYS A 15 2.57 10.98 1.17
C CYS A 15 1.71 11.82 0.20
N ASN A 16 2.20 12.98 -0.19
CA ASN A 16 1.53 13.79 -1.19
C ASN A 16 2.11 13.43 -2.57
N GLU A 17 1.31 12.75 -3.39
CA GLU A 17 1.76 12.28 -4.71
C GLU A 17 2.20 13.42 -5.62
N GLY A 18 1.51 14.56 -5.52
CA GLY A 18 1.67 15.64 -6.48
C GLY A 18 1.04 15.30 -7.82
N ASN A 19 1.40 16.07 -8.84
CA ASN A 19 0.96 15.81 -10.21
C ASN A 19 2.00 14.96 -10.94
N PHE A 20 1.56 13.89 -11.57
CA PHE A 20 2.41 12.98 -12.35
C PHE A 20 3.24 13.76 -13.40
N GLN A 21 4.56 13.52 -13.43
CA GLN A 21 5.56 14.17 -14.27
C GLN A 21 5.90 15.64 -13.91
N TYR A 22 5.41 16.17 -12.79
CA TYR A 22 5.74 17.52 -12.35
C TYR A 22 6.87 17.60 -11.32
N GLY A 23 7.26 16.47 -10.73
CA GLY A 23 8.33 16.40 -9.72
C GLY A 23 8.02 17.26 -8.49
N ASN A 24 6.75 17.31 -8.10
CA ASN A 24 6.24 18.13 -7.00
C ASN A 24 5.65 17.30 -5.85
N ALA A 25 5.99 16.02 -5.78
CA ALA A 25 5.64 15.19 -4.64
C ALA A 25 6.30 15.70 -3.35
N THR A 26 5.61 15.60 -2.25
CA THR A 26 6.10 16.05 -0.93
C THR A 26 5.75 15.05 0.16
N LEU A 27 6.42 15.17 1.29
CA LEU A 27 6.10 14.45 2.51
C LEU A 27 5.67 15.46 3.57
N SER A 28 4.51 15.24 4.16
CA SER A 28 4.00 16.02 5.29
C SER A 28 3.93 15.16 6.55
N TYR A 29 3.96 15.79 7.70
CA TYR A 29 3.80 15.16 9.00
C TYR A 29 2.68 15.84 9.79
N TYR A 30 1.74 15.06 10.29
CA TYR A 30 0.65 15.52 11.15
C TYR A 30 0.85 15.01 12.57
N ASP A 31 0.83 15.93 13.54
CA ASP A 31 0.83 15.61 14.96
C ASP A 31 -0.59 15.71 15.54
N PRO A 32 -1.23 14.59 15.90
CA PRO A 32 -2.59 14.60 16.44
C PRO A 32 -2.68 15.23 17.83
N ALA A 33 -1.59 15.28 18.61
CA ALA A 33 -1.59 15.89 19.94
C ALA A 33 -1.71 17.42 19.85
N THR A 34 -1.02 18.04 18.92
CA THR A 34 -1.03 19.50 18.70
C THR A 34 -1.95 19.91 17.57
N LYS A 35 -2.49 18.95 16.79
CA LYS A 35 -3.28 19.18 15.57
C LYS A 35 -2.57 20.05 14.53
N LYS A 36 -1.24 19.95 14.46
CA LYS A 36 -0.43 20.68 13.50
C LYS A 36 0.04 19.79 12.37
N VAL A 37 0.06 20.37 11.17
CA VAL A 37 0.66 19.75 9.98
C VAL A 37 1.95 20.50 9.66
N GLU A 38 3.02 19.75 9.46
CA GLU A 38 4.27 20.24 8.89
C GLU A 38 4.38 19.75 7.45
N ASN A 39 4.39 20.72 6.52
CA ASN A 39 4.49 20.42 5.10
C ASN A 39 5.95 20.39 4.63
N GLU A 40 6.20 19.65 3.54
CA GLU A 40 7.50 19.57 2.87
C GLU A 40 8.65 19.19 3.80
N VAL A 41 8.39 18.29 4.78
CA VAL A 41 9.36 17.95 5.83
C VAL A 41 10.65 17.38 5.25
N PHE A 42 10.58 16.60 4.15
CA PHE A 42 11.76 16.08 3.48
C PHE A 42 12.59 17.20 2.82
N TYR A 43 11.96 18.12 2.10
CA TYR A 43 12.65 19.23 1.45
C TYR A 43 13.33 20.16 2.48
N ARG A 44 12.63 20.48 3.55
CA ARG A 44 13.15 21.33 4.62
C ARG A 44 14.36 20.72 5.32
N ALA A 45 14.37 19.39 5.50
CA ALA A 45 15.47 18.70 6.17
C ALA A 45 16.69 18.47 5.25
N ASN A 46 16.49 18.31 3.94
CA ASN A 46 17.52 17.84 3.02
C ASN A 46 17.92 18.88 1.95
N ALA A 47 17.23 20.00 1.85
CA ALA A 47 17.38 21.01 0.78
C ALA A 47 17.29 20.42 -0.64
N MET A 48 16.53 19.34 -0.79
CA MET A 48 16.36 18.58 -2.01
C MET A 48 14.90 18.16 -2.15
N LYS A 49 14.35 18.24 -3.38
CA LYS A 49 13.00 17.76 -3.65
C LYS A 49 12.89 16.26 -3.41
N LEU A 50 11.71 15.81 -2.94
CA LEU A 50 11.42 14.39 -2.79
C LEU A 50 11.37 13.68 -4.15
N GLY A 51 10.73 14.31 -5.13
CA GLY A 51 10.64 13.79 -6.50
C GLY A 51 9.23 13.82 -7.07
N ASP A 52 8.86 12.78 -7.78
CA ASP A 52 7.60 12.65 -8.49
C ASP A 52 6.86 11.37 -8.05
N VAL A 53 5.64 11.55 -7.58
CA VAL A 53 4.74 10.54 -7.01
C VAL A 53 5.29 9.89 -5.74
N CYS A 54 5.02 10.50 -4.59
CA CYS A 54 5.22 9.87 -3.27
C CYS A 54 4.16 8.79 -3.05
N GLN A 55 4.48 7.55 -3.39
CA GLN A 55 3.52 6.44 -3.47
C GLN A 55 3.15 5.86 -2.13
N SER A 56 4.14 5.59 -1.30
CA SER A 56 3.94 4.91 -0.02
C SER A 56 5.08 5.18 0.95
N MET A 57 4.82 4.93 2.22
CA MET A 57 5.83 5.01 3.27
C MET A 57 5.56 3.97 4.35
N ILE A 58 6.61 3.40 4.89
CA ILE A 58 6.54 2.60 6.12
C ILE A 58 7.65 3.02 7.07
N VAL A 59 7.39 2.93 8.36
CA VAL A 59 8.40 3.12 9.41
C VAL A 59 8.71 1.75 10.01
N ARG A 60 9.99 1.37 9.98
CA ARG A 60 10.48 0.12 10.56
C ARG A 60 11.81 0.36 11.28
N ASP A 61 11.88 -0.10 12.52
CA ASP A 61 13.10 -0.06 13.34
C ASP A 61 13.76 1.33 13.37
N GLY A 62 12.96 2.38 13.53
CA GLY A 62 13.42 3.77 13.60
C GLY A 62 13.85 4.36 12.26
N VAL A 63 13.53 3.76 11.14
CA VAL A 63 13.79 4.27 9.78
C VAL A 63 12.49 4.39 9.01
N GLY A 64 12.26 5.54 8.42
CA GLY A 64 11.16 5.77 7.49
C GLY A 64 11.60 5.46 6.04
N TRP A 65 10.88 4.57 5.38
CA TRP A 65 11.15 4.17 3.99
C TRP A 65 10.11 4.79 3.09
N VAL A 66 10.51 5.77 2.29
CA VAL A 66 9.64 6.55 1.43
C VAL A 66 9.81 6.11 -0.02
N VAL A 67 8.76 5.54 -0.59
CA VAL A 67 8.76 5.06 -1.97
C VAL A 67 8.30 6.18 -2.90
N VAL A 68 9.19 6.59 -3.81
CA VAL A 68 8.91 7.65 -4.78
C VAL A 68 8.88 7.04 -6.19
N ASN A 69 7.67 6.78 -6.64
CA ASN A 69 7.37 5.94 -7.79
C ASN A 69 8.05 6.40 -9.08
N ASN A 70 7.71 7.59 -9.56
CA ASN A 70 8.21 8.11 -10.84
C ASN A 70 9.59 8.79 -10.73
N SER A 71 10.23 8.75 -9.55
CA SER A 71 11.63 9.11 -9.35
C SER A 71 12.55 7.89 -9.18
N HIS A 72 12.00 6.67 -9.31
CA HIS A 72 12.76 5.41 -9.37
C HIS A 72 13.62 5.15 -8.13
N VAL A 73 13.16 5.60 -6.94
CA VAL A 73 13.93 5.60 -5.70
C VAL A 73 13.07 5.25 -4.49
N VAL A 74 13.71 4.63 -3.51
CA VAL A 74 13.20 4.54 -2.15
C VAL A 74 14.20 5.24 -1.23
N PHE A 75 13.75 6.30 -0.55
CA PHE A 75 14.55 6.98 0.46
C PHE A 75 14.41 6.30 1.82
N ALA A 76 15.51 6.18 2.54
CA ALA A 76 15.55 5.90 3.97
C ALA A 76 15.77 7.21 4.70
N ILE A 77 14.89 7.56 5.62
CA ILE A 77 14.96 8.80 6.41
C ILE A 77 14.90 8.51 7.90
N ASP A 78 15.53 9.37 8.68
CA ASP A 78 15.29 9.44 10.12
C ASP A 78 13.89 10.05 10.35
N PRO A 79 12.93 9.35 10.98
CA PRO A 79 11.58 9.84 11.15
C PRO A 79 11.44 10.99 12.16
N HIS A 80 12.50 11.31 12.93
CA HIS A 80 12.54 12.42 13.87
C HIS A 80 13.02 13.71 13.21
N THR A 81 14.06 13.61 12.39
CA THR A 81 14.70 14.76 11.77
C THR A 81 14.33 14.93 10.31
N PHE A 82 13.65 13.93 9.72
CA PHE A 82 13.31 13.80 8.31
C PHE A 82 14.52 13.79 7.35
N LYS A 83 15.73 13.69 7.92
CA LYS A 83 16.97 13.65 7.15
C LYS A 83 17.14 12.29 6.48
N GLU A 84 17.59 12.34 5.24
CA GLU A 84 17.98 11.14 4.51
C GLU A 84 19.17 10.47 5.20
N VAL A 85 19.08 9.16 5.41
CA VAL A 85 20.16 8.30 5.93
C VAL A 85 20.66 7.32 4.87
N GLY A 86 19.93 7.15 3.79
CA GLY A 86 20.30 6.32 2.64
C GLY A 86 19.20 6.27 1.57
N ARG A 87 19.49 5.62 0.45
CA ARG A 87 18.52 5.42 -0.62
C ARG A 87 18.81 4.19 -1.46
N ILE A 88 17.76 3.58 -1.99
CA ILE A 88 17.84 2.52 -2.99
C ILE A 88 17.45 3.14 -4.33
N VAL A 89 18.32 3.03 -5.30
CA VAL A 89 18.17 3.63 -6.64
C VAL A 89 18.15 2.55 -7.72
N ASN A 90 17.94 2.95 -8.97
CA ASN A 90 17.86 2.07 -10.14
C ASN A 90 16.67 1.10 -10.08
N LEU A 91 15.61 1.51 -9.43
CA LEU A 91 14.31 0.85 -9.48
C LEU A 91 13.60 1.24 -10.78
N THR A 92 12.66 0.42 -11.25
CA THR A 92 11.90 0.77 -12.46
C THR A 92 10.81 1.80 -12.15
N SER A 93 9.87 1.43 -11.31
CA SER A 93 8.77 2.29 -10.89
C SER A 93 8.19 1.73 -9.58
N PRO A 94 8.86 1.95 -8.45
CA PRO A 94 8.56 1.28 -7.19
C PRO A 94 7.19 1.68 -6.64
N ARG A 95 6.51 0.70 -6.02
CA ARG A 95 5.18 0.88 -5.43
C ARG A 95 5.21 0.75 -3.92
N TYR A 96 5.66 -0.40 -3.40
CA TYR A 96 5.69 -0.71 -1.96
C TYR A 96 6.95 -1.46 -1.61
N ILE A 97 7.37 -1.36 -0.35
CA ILE A 97 8.47 -2.13 0.22
C ILE A 97 7.95 -3.03 1.33
N HIS A 98 8.40 -4.28 1.35
CA HIS A 98 8.07 -5.26 2.39
C HIS A 98 9.33 -5.94 2.88
N PHE A 99 9.53 -5.96 4.19
CA PHE A 99 10.73 -6.51 4.82
C PHE A 99 10.55 -7.97 5.19
N ILE A 100 11.44 -8.82 4.68
CA ILE A 100 11.54 -10.24 5.05
C ILE A 100 12.45 -10.38 6.28
N SER A 101 13.55 -9.63 6.29
CA SER A 101 14.52 -9.55 7.38
C SER A 101 15.22 -8.18 7.35
N ASP A 102 16.19 -7.95 8.23
CA ASP A 102 17.00 -6.74 8.20
C ASP A 102 17.89 -6.63 6.97
N GLU A 103 18.17 -7.75 6.30
CA GLU A 103 19.06 -7.81 5.15
C GLU A 103 18.35 -8.14 3.84
N LYS A 104 17.01 -8.36 3.90
CA LYS A 104 16.23 -8.71 2.73
C LYS A 104 14.86 -8.07 2.77
N ALA A 105 14.54 -7.32 1.72
CA ALA A 105 13.22 -6.77 1.48
C ALA A 105 12.83 -6.94 0.01
N TYR A 106 11.53 -6.91 -0.26
CA TYR A 106 10.96 -6.88 -1.60
C TYR A 106 10.44 -5.49 -1.91
N ILE A 107 10.65 -5.03 -3.15
CA ILE A 107 10.07 -3.79 -3.67
C ILE A 107 9.26 -4.14 -4.92
N THR A 108 7.96 -3.91 -4.84
CA THR A 108 7.04 -4.09 -5.96
C THR A 108 7.15 -2.94 -6.95
N GLN A 109 6.77 -3.20 -8.20
CA GLN A 109 6.93 -2.26 -9.32
C GLN A 109 5.65 -2.19 -10.15
N ILE A 110 5.40 -1.03 -10.75
CA ILE A 110 4.49 -0.91 -11.89
C ILE A 110 5.30 -0.77 -13.18
N TRP A 111 4.77 -1.23 -14.32
CA TRP A 111 5.43 -1.26 -15.63
C TRP A 111 6.74 -2.08 -15.60
N ASP A 112 6.69 -3.16 -14.84
CA ASP A 112 7.75 -4.16 -14.75
C ASP A 112 7.12 -5.51 -14.37
N ASN A 113 7.67 -6.59 -14.87
CA ASN A 113 7.27 -7.95 -14.52
C ASN A 113 8.11 -8.55 -13.38
N ARG A 114 8.89 -7.72 -12.69
CA ARG A 114 9.80 -8.15 -11.63
C ARG A 114 9.46 -7.46 -10.31
N ILE A 115 9.60 -8.21 -9.23
CA ILE A 115 9.71 -7.67 -7.88
C ILE A 115 11.20 -7.61 -7.53
N PHE A 116 11.69 -6.48 -7.05
CA PHE A 116 13.11 -6.31 -6.75
C PHE A 116 13.42 -6.82 -5.36
N ILE A 117 14.49 -7.61 -5.23
CA ILE A 117 15.04 -8.05 -3.96
C ILE A 117 16.16 -7.08 -3.61
N VAL A 118 16.11 -6.53 -2.40
CA VAL A 118 17.07 -5.54 -1.94
C VAL A 118 17.66 -5.91 -0.58
N ASN A 119 18.88 -5.46 -0.32
CA ASN A 119 19.45 -5.45 1.02
C ASN A 119 19.28 -4.04 1.61
N PRO A 120 18.41 -3.84 2.62
CA PRO A 120 18.15 -2.53 3.19
C PRO A 120 19.35 -1.91 3.92
N LYS A 121 20.20 -2.73 4.56
CA LYS A 121 21.41 -2.25 5.25
C LYS A 121 22.45 -1.68 4.29
N LEU A 122 22.50 -2.21 3.08
CA LEU A 122 23.47 -1.80 2.05
C LEU A 122 22.86 -0.85 1.01
N TYR A 123 21.52 -0.62 1.06
CA TYR A 123 20.78 0.15 0.06
C TYR A 123 20.99 -0.35 -1.37
N LYS A 124 21.03 -1.67 -1.57
CA LYS A 124 21.38 -2.28 -2.86
C LYS A 124 20.34 -3.30 -3.31
N ILE A 125 20.11 -3.32 -4.61
CA ILE A 125 19.39 -4.41 -5.29
C ILE A 125 20.33 -5.62 -5.29
N THR A 126 19.80 -6.77 -4.85
CA THR A 126 20.52 -8.05 -4.77
C THR A 126 19.97 -9.10 -5.71
N GLY A 127 18.78 -8.92 -6.26
CA GLY A 127 18.15 -9.86 -7.17
C GLY A 127 16.76 -9.42 -7.61
N TYR A 128 16.08 -10.33 -8.29
CA TYR A 128 14.75 -10.13 -8.83
C TYR A 128 13.91 -11.39 -8.72
N ILE A 129 12.60 -11.21 -8.49
CA ILE A 129 11.60 -12.25 -8.63
C ILE A 129 10.83 -11.94 -9.91
N GLU A 130 10.94 -12.80 -10.91
CA GLU A 130 10.15 -12.68 -12.12
C GLU A 130 8.73 -13.18 -11.87
N VAL A 131 7.74 -12.38 -12.27
CA VAL A 131 6.32 -12.73 -12.13
C VAL A 131 5.85 -13.36 -13.44
N PRO A 132 5.48 -14.64 -13.44
CA PRO A 132 5.05 -15.33 -14.66
C PRO A 132 3.81 -14.68 -15.29
N ASN A 133 3.74 -14.71 -16.63
CA ASN A 133 2.61 -14.23 -17.42
C ASN A 133 2.28 -12.72 -17.19
N MET A 134 3.25 -11.92 -16.82
CA MET A 134 3.14 -10.47 -16.70
C MET A 134 4.05 -9.80 -17.74
N THR A 135 3.56 -8.74 -18.37
CA THR A 135 4.34 -7.96 -19.33
C THR A 135 5.05 -6.80 -18.65
N MET A 136 6.17 -6.37 -19.23
CA MET A 136 6.92 -5.20 -18.74
C MET A 136 6.15 -3.88 -18.94
N GLU A 137 5.31 -3.80 -19.98
CA GLU A 137 4.65 -2.55 -20.38
C GLU A 137 3.38 -2.26 -19.59
N SER A 138 2.72 -3.29 -19.04
CA SER A 138 1.40 -3.14 -18.43
C SER A 138 1.27 -3.82 -17.07
N GLY A 139 2.25 -4.60 -16.67
CA GLY A 139 2.19 -5.33 -15.39
C GLY A 139 2.42 -4.44 -14.19
N SER A 140 1.79 -4.80 -13.09
CA SER A 140 2.08 -4.18 -11.79
C SER A 140 1.94 -5.19 -10.67
N THR A 141 2.86 -5.08 -9.72
CA THR A 141 2.79 -5.69 -8.41
C THR A 141 2.67 -4.59 -7.38
N GLU A 142 1.81 -4.77 -6.39
CA GLU A 142 1.40 -3.69 -5.48
C GLU A 142 1.70 -4.03 -4.03
N GLN A 143 0.68 -4.09 -3.19
CA GLN A 143 0.82 -4.32 -1.76
C GLN A 143 1.20 -5.77 -1.45
N MET A 144 1.88 -5.94 -0.33
CA MET A 144 2.40 -7.22 0.12
C MET A 144 1.98 -7.48 1.56
N VAL A 145 1.58 -8.72 1.85
CA VAL A 145 1.37 -9.22 3.21
C VAL A 145 2.05 -10.57 3.37
N GLN A 146 2.49 -10.90 4.58
CA GLN A 146 3.25 -12.13 4.83
C GLN A 146 2.52 -13.04 5.82
N TYR A 147 2.42 -14.33 5.47
CA TYR A 147 1.98 -15.41 6.33
C TYR A 147 3.03 -16.53 6.34
N GLY A 148 3.65 -16.73 7.50
CA GLY A 148 4.78 -17.66 7.62
C GLY A 148 5.93 -17.26 6.68
N LYS A 149 6.39 -18.18 5.87
CA LYS A 149 7.42 -17.93 4.85
C LYS A 149 6.88 -17.41 3.52
N TYR A 150 5.59 -17.22 3.38
CA TYR A 150 4.97 -16.79 2.13
C TYR A 150 4.58 -15.32 2.16
N VAL A 151 4.91 -14.61 1.09
CA VAL A 151 4.44 -13.26 0.80
C VAL A 151 3.39 -13.33 -0.31
N TYR A 152 2.26 -12.69 -0.06
CA TYR A 152 1.16 -12.54 -1.02
C TYR A 152 1.20 -11.13 -1.59
N VAL A 153 0.99 -11.01 -2.90
CA VAL A 153 1.07 -9.72 -3.61
C VAL A 153 -0.11 -9.61 -4.56
N ASN A 154 -0.85 -8.50 -4.49
CA ASN A 154 -1.85 -8.21 -5.50
C ASN A 154 -1.22 -7.64 -6.76
N CYS A 155 -1.71 -8.09 -7.92
CA CYS A 155 -1.30 -7.61 -9.23
C CYS A 155 -2.44 -6.81 -9.84
N TRP A 156 -2.22 -5.50 -9.97
CA TRP A 156 -3.29 -4.55 -10.32
C TRP A 156 -3.37 -4.26 -11.82
N SER A 157 -2.46 -3.45 -12.36
CA SER A 157 -2.58 -2.88 -13.71
C SER A 157 -2.73 -3.97 -14.77
N TYR A 158 -3.92 -4.05 -15.36
CA TYR A 158 -4.30 -5.06 -16.36
C TYR A 158 -4.10 -6.51 -15.90
N GLN A 159 -4.30 -6.75 -14.61
CA GLN A 159 -4.16 -8.06 -13.98
C GLN A 159 -5.45 -8.42 -13.21
N ASN A 160 -5.55 -9.66 -12.73
CA ASN A 160 -6.71 -10.16 -12.00
C ASN A 160 -6.32 -11.24 -10.97
N ARG A 161 -5.15 -11.10 -10.35
CA ARG A 161 -4.63 -12.18 -9.49
C ARG A 161 -3.88 -11.69 -8.27
N ILE A 162 -3.81 -12.57 -7.30
CA ILE A 162 -2.89 -12.52 -6.17
C ILE A 162 -1.83 -13.58 -6.42
N ILE A 163 -0.56 -13.27 -6.28
CA ILE A 163 0.54 -14.22 -6.36
C ILE A 163 1.07 -14.57 -4.96
N LYS A 164 1.58 -15.78 -4.82
CA LYS A 164 2.21 -16.29 -3.59
C LYS A 164 3.68 -16.55 -3.84
N ILE A 165 4.53 -15.93 -3.04
CA ILE A 165 5.99 -16.01 -3.15
C ILE A 165 6.53 -16.77 -1.94
N ASP A 166 7.40 -17.75 -2.17
CA ASP A 166 8.19 -18.40 -1.13
C ASP A 166 9.45 -17.57 -0.87
N THR A 167 9.60 -17.03 0.34
CA THR A 167 10.72 -16.15 0.71
C THR A 167 12.05 -16.88 0.92
N GLU A 168 12.05 -18.20 1.01
CA GLU A 168 13.28 -19.00 1.10
C GLU A 168 13.90 -19.24 -0.28
N THR A 169 13.06 -19.32 -1.32
CA THR A 169 13.51 -19.56 -2.70
C THR A 169 13.44 -18.32 -3.59
N ASP A 170 12.78 -17.26 -3.14
CA ASP A 170 12.49 -16.04 -3.88
C ASP A 170 11.80 -16.33 -5.24
N LYS A 171 10.78 -17.18 -5.20
CA LYS A 171 10.02 -17.57 -6.39
C LYS A 171 8.52 -17.47 -6.16
N VAL A 172 7.80 -17.11 -7.21
CA VAL A 172 6.34 -17.29 -7.27
C VAL A 172 6.05 -18.79 -7.29
N VAL A 173 5.30 -19.27 -6.31
CA VAL A 173 4.98 -20.68 -6.14
C VAL A 173 3.51 -21.02 -6.37
N ASP A 174 2.64 -20.00 -6.36
CA ASP A 174 1.21 -20.17 -6.60
C ASP A 174 0.58 -18.85 -7.03
N GLU A 175 -0.60 -18.91 -7.66
CA GLU A 175 -1.41 -17.75 -8.02
C GLU A 175 -2.90 -18.05 -7.85
N LEU A 176 -3.66 -17.03 -7.46
CA LEU A 176 -5.10 -17.10 -7.29
C LEU A 176 -5.78 -16.03 -8.13
N VAL A 177 -6.62 -16.45 -9.05
CA VAL A 177 -7.43 -15.54 -9.87
C VAL A 177 -8.56 -14.97 -9.01
N VAL A 178 -8.68 -13.64 -9.05
CA VAL A 178 -9.77 -12.85 -8.44
C VAL A 178 -10.45 -12.01 -9.53
N GLY A 179 -11.21 -11.00 -9.17
CA GLY A 179 -11.74 -10.04 -10.14
C GLY A 179 -10.67 -9.14 -10.76
N ILE A 180 -11.10 -8.37 -11.76
CA ILE A 180 -10.22 -7.48 -12.54
C ILE A 180 -9.66 -6.37 -11.63
N GLN A 181 -8.33 -6.20 -11.70
CA GLN A 181 -7.57 -5.12 -11.07
C GLN A 181 -7.76 -5.05 -9.53
N PRO A 182 -7.23 -6.02 -8.77
CA PRO A 182 -7.16 -5.93 -7.31
C PRO A 182 -6.22 -4.79 -6.91
N THR A 183 -6.75 -3.77 -6.19
CA THR A 183 -6.05 -2.51 -5.91
C THR A 183 -5.27 -2.50 -4.60
N SER A 184 -5.67 -3.33 -3.64
CA SER A 184 -5.07 -3.38 -2.30
C SER A 184 -5.12 -4.78 -1.71
N LEU A 185 -4.27 -5.03 -0.72
CA LEU A 185 -4.18 -6.32 -0.04
C LEU A 185 -3.79 -6.11 1.43
N VAL A 186 -4.60 -6.66 2.33
CA VAL A 186 -4.33 -6.68 3.78
C VAL A 186 -4.59 -8.08 4.34
N MET A 187 -4.07 -8.37 5.52
CA MET A 187 -4.31 -9.63 6.23
C MET A 187 -4.85 -9.36 7.63
N ASP A 188 -6.00 -9.95 7.97
CA ASP A 188 -6.66 -9.77 9.24
C ASP A 188 -6.07 -10.64 10.37
N CYS A 189 -6.60 -10.48 11.59
CA CYS A 189 -6.14 -11.22 12.77
C CYS A 189 -6.41 -12.73 12.71
N ASN A 190 -7.25 -13.19 11.78
CA ASN A 190 -7.57 -14.61 11.56
C ASN A 190 -6.81 -15.19 10.36
N ASN A 191 -5.74 -14.51 9.91
CA ASN A 191 -4.95 -14.90 8.74
C ASN A 191 -5.77 -14.98 7.44
N LYS A 192 -6.77 -14.12 7.28
CA LYS A 192 -7.52 -13.98 6.05
C LYS A 192 -7.00 -12.78 5.27
N LEU A 193 -6.72 -13.01 4.00
CA LEU A 193 -6.38 -11.96 3.06
C LEU A 193 -7.67 -11.28 2.60
N TRP A 194 -7.61 -9.96 2.50
CA TRP A 194 -8.69 -9.15 1.96
C TRP A 194 -8.15 -8.28 0.83
N THR A 195 -8.83 -8.33 -0.29
CA THR A 195 -8.51 -7.52 -1.47
C THR A 195 -9.79 -6.97 -2.09
N VAL A 196 -9.72 -5.76 -2.59
CA VAL A 196 -10.81 -5.15 -3.35
C VAL A 196 -10.35 -4.95 -4.79
N THR A 197 -11.24 -5.24 -5.75
CA THR A 197 -11.00 -5.01 -7.18
C THR A 197 -11.72 -3.76 -7.64
N ASP A 198 -11.16 -3.02 -8.59
CA ASP A 198 -11.85 -1.86 -9.19
C ASP A 198 -12.72 -2.25 -10.39
N GLY A 199 -12.59 -3.49 -10.89
CA GLY A 199 -13.38 -4.03 -11.98
C GLY A 199 -12.92 -3.61 -13.38
N GLY A 200 -11.84 -2.87 -13.51
CA GLY A 200 -11.38 -2.33 -14.78
C GLY A 200 -12.20 -1.13 -15.25
N TYR A 201 -12.18 -0.85 -16.55
CA TYR A 201 -12.88 0.32 -17.11
C TYR A 201 -13.45 0.00 -18.49
N GLU A 202 -14.45 0.78 -18.92
CA GLU A 202 -15.08 0.64 -20.22
C GLU A 202 -14.07 0.83 -21.36
N GLY A 203 -14.03 -0.13 -22.28
CA GLY A 203 -13.08 -0.15 -23.40
C GLY A 203 -11.71 -0.73 -23.07
N SER A 204 -11.49 -1.18 -21.85
CA SER A 204 -10.27 -1.91 -21.49
C SER A 204 -10.14 -3.22 -22.27
N PRO A 205 -8.96 -3.53 -22.85
CA PRO A 205 -8.73 -4.82 -23.52
C PRO A 205 -8.77 -6.01 -22.55
N TYR A 206 -8.70 -5.75 -21.23
CA TYR A 206 -8.73 -6.78 -20.18
C TYR A 206 -10.12 -6.97 -19.57
N GLY A 207 -11.10 -6.21 -20.03
CA GLY A 207 -12.50 -6.33 -19.60
C GLY A 207 -12.93 -5.24 -18.62
N HIS A 208 -14.21 -5.28 -18.30
CA HIS A 208 -14.86 -4.39 -17.34
C HIS A 208 -15.99 -5.16 -16.64
N GLU A 209 -15.95 -5.23 -15.34
CA GLU A 209 -16.90 -5.96 -14.51
C GLU A 209 -17.27 -5.18 -13.24
N ALA A 210 -18.30 -5.65 -12.53
CA ALA A 210 -18.63 -5.11 -11.22
C ALA A 210 -17.51 -5.41 -10.22
N PRO A 211 -17.01 -4.41 -9.45
CA PRO A 211 -16.00 -4.63 -8.45
C PRO A 211 -16.41 -5.60 -7.35
N SER A 212 -15.47 -6.13 -6.62
CA SER A 212 -15.73 -7.05 -5.51
C SER A 212 -14.69 -6.94 -4.41
N LEU A 213 -15.13 -7.19 -3.17
CA LEU A 213 -14.27 -7.42 -2.03
C LEU A 213 -14.18 -8.93 -1.79
N TYR A 214 -12.97 -9.47 -1.74
CA TYR A 214 -12.71 -10.90 -1.54
C TYR A 214 -12.09 -11.16 -0.17
N ARG A 215 -12.55 -12.25 0.49
CA ARG A 215 -11.85 -12.88 1.60
C ARG A 215 -11.22 -14.18 1.13
N ILE A 216 -9.92 -14.33 1.41
CA ILE A 216 -9.10 -15.46 0.98
C ILE A 216 -8.42 -16.06 2.21
N ASP A 217 -8.46 -17.35 2.37
CA ASP A 217 -7.69 -18.05 3.42
C ASP A 217 -6.21 -18.05 3.07
N ALA A 218 -5.34 -17.55 3.97
CA ALA A 218 -3.91 -17.46 3.68
C ALA A 218 -3.21 -18.83 3.68
N GLU A 219 -3.72 -19.80 4.45
CA GLU A 219 -3.12 -21.12 4.53
C GLU A 219 -3.43 -21.96 3.29
N THR A 220 -4.71 -22.05 2.92
CA THR A 220 -5.16 -22.85 1.77
C THR A 220 -5.08 -22.11 0.45
N PHE A 221 -4.93 -20.79 0.50
CA PHE A 221 -4.93 -19.88 -0.65
C PHE A 221 -6.17 -20.04 -1.53
N THR A 222 -7.35 -20.07 -0.89
CA THR A 222 -8.65 -20.21 -1.55
C THR A 222 -9.60 -19.10 -1.18
N ILE A 223 -10.45 -18.70 -2.13
CA ILE A 223 -11.50 -17.70 -1.89
C ILE A 223 -12.58 -18.32 -0.99
N GLU A 224 -12.85 -17.68 0.15
CA GLU A 224 -13.90 -18.09 1.07
C GLU A 224 -15.18 -17.25 0.92
N LYS A 225 -15.04 -15.96 0.57
CA LYS A 225 -16.17 -15.04 0.49
C LYS A 225 -15.92 -13.96 -0.57
N GLN A 226 -16.99 -13.52 -1.21
CA GLN A 226 -17.02 -12.42 -2.15
C GLN A 226 -18.23 -11.52 -1.87
N PHE A 227 -17.95 -10.23 -1.69
CA PHE A 227 -18.98 -9.20 -1.67
C PHE A 227 -18.92 -8.44 -3.00
N ARG A 228 -19.94 -8.59 -3.82
CA ARG A 228 -20.02 -7.89 -5.11
C ARG A 228 -20.64 -6.51 -4.93
N PHE A 229 -19.99 -5.50 -5.46
CA PHE A 229 -20.48 -4.13 -5.54
C PHE A 229 -21.36 -3.93 -6.78
N LYS A 230 -21.90 -2.74 -6.94
CA LYS A 230 -22.67 -2.39 -8.14
C LYS A 230 -21.71 -2.13 -9.30
N PHE A 231 -22.18 -2.38 -10.51
CA PHE A 231 -21.45 -1.98 -11.70
C PHE A 231 -21.34 -0.46 -11.75
N GLY A 232 -20.12 0.06 -11.91
CA GLY A 232 -19.83 1.49 -11.87
C GLY A 232 -19.38 2.02 -10.49
N ASP A 233 -19.45 1.20 -9.43
CA ASP A 233 -18.76 1.52 -8.16
C ASP A 233 -17.24 1.53 -8.38
N TRP A 234 -16.52 2.27 -7.51
CA TRP A 234 -15.07 2.41 -7.59
C TRP A 234 -14.43 2.23 -6.21
N PRO A 235 -14.51 1.04 -5.62
CA PRO A 235 -13.95 0.80 -4.28
C PRO A 235 -12.43 0.81 -4.30
N SER A 236 -11.84 1.34 -3.22
CA SER A 236 -10.39 1.45 -3.05
C SER A 236 -9.99 1.43 -1.57
N GLU A 237 -8.69 1.45 -1.30
CA GLU A 237 -8.09 1.72 0.00
C GLU A 237 -8.54 0.78 1.12
N VAL A 238 -8.43 -0.54 0.91
CA VAL A 238 -8.70 -1.50 1.98
C VAL A 238 -7.67 -1.36 3.10
N GLN A 239 -8.15 -1.08 4.32
CA GLN A 239 -7.33 -0.87 5.51
C GLN A 239 -7.90 -1.61 6.72
N LEU A 240 -7.04 -1.96 7.67
CA LEU A 240 -7.42 -2.57 8.93
C LEU A 240 -7.15 -1.64 10.11
N ASN A 241 -7.94 -1.78 11.19
CA ASN A 241 -7.62 -1.18 12.47
C ASN A 241 -6.42 -1.89 13.14
N GLY A 242 -5.94 -1.37 14.28
CA GLY A 242 -4.75 -1.89 14.96
C GLY A 242 -4.85 -3.34 15.44
N THR A 243 -6.06 -3.80 15.84
CA THR A 243 -6.33 -5.18 16.23
C THR A 243 -6.61 -6.10 15.04
N LYS A 244 -6.69 -5.52 13.82
CA LYS A 244 -6.95 -6.22 12.56
C LYS A 244 -8.27 -7.02 12.55
N ASP A 245 -9.25 -6.55 13.28
CA ASP A 245 -10.58 -7.14 13.41
C ASP A 245 -11.71 -6.28 12.84
N LYS A 246 -11.35 -5.11 12.26
CA LYS A 246 -12.24 -4.24 11.49
C LYS A 246 -11.58 -3.84 10.19
N LEU A 247 -12.31 -4.03 9.10
CA LEU A 247 -11.89 -3.70 7.76
C LEU A 247 -12.61 -2.45 7.29
N TYR A 248 -11.88 -1.53 6.66
CA TYR A 248 -12.41 -0.29 6.11
C TYR A 248 -12.03 -0.16 4.64
N TRP A 249 -12.87 0.50 3.83
CA TRP A 249 -12.55 0.85 2.45
C TRP A 249 -13.35 2.07 2.00
N LEU A 250 -12.92 2.67 0.90
CA LEU A 250 -13.62 3.77 0.25
C LEU A 250 -14.48 3.23 -0.90
N ASN A 251 -15.71 3.71 -1.02
CA ASN A 251 -16.59 3.57 -2.19
C ASN A 251 -17.68 4.65 -2.08
N ASP A 252 -17.38 5.87 -2.51
CA ASP A 252 -18.02 7.13 -2.19
C ASP A 252 -18.04 7.37 -0.67
N ASP A 253 -18.77 6.56 0.07
CA ASP A 253 -18.74 6.49 1.54
C ASP A 253 -17.45 5.83 2.06
N VAL A 254 -17.18 6.00 3.34
CA VAL A 254 -16.26 5.11 4.08
C VAL A 254 -17.08 3.93 4.60
N TRP A 255 -16.75 2.76 4.17
CA TRP A 255 -17.38 1.51 4.58
C TRP A 255 -16.59 0.78 5.64
N MET A 256 -17.26 -0.03 6.43
CA MET A 256 -16.65 -0.86 7.47
C MET A 256 -17.27 -2.26 7.50
N LEU A 257 -16.46 -3.26 7.82
CA LEU A 257 -16.86 -4.63 8.07
C LEU A 257 -16.26 -5.08 9.41
N ASP A 258 -17.12 -5.46 10.34
CA ASP A 258 -16.74 -5.97 11.66
C ASP A 258 -16.43 -7.48 11.57
N LEU A 259 -15.15 -7.82 11.54
CA LEU A 259 -14.66 -9.19 11.35
C LEU A 259 -14.84 -10.07 12.61
N THR A 260 -15.26 -9.52 13.73
CA THR A 260 -15.59 -10.27 14.95
C THR A 260 -16.94 -10.99 14.83
N LYS A 261 -17.76 -10.60 13.85
CA LYS A 261 -19.08 -11.17 13.61
C LYS A 261 -19.02 -12.19 12.46
N GLU A 262 -19.47 -13.41 12.70
CA GLU A 262 -19.43 -14.50 11.71
C GLU A 262 -20.13 -14.16 10.37
N ASN A 263 -21.27 -13.49 10.43
CA ASN A 263 -22.08 -13.09 9.28
C ASN A 263 -22.09 -11.57 9.08
N ALA A 264 -20.96 -10.91 9.35
CA ALA A 264 -20.83 -9.48 9.15
C ALA A 264 -21.22 -9.07 7.73
N GLN A 265 -21.93 -7.96 7.65
CA GLN A 265 -22.25 -7.29 6.40
C GLN A 265 -21.58 -5.91 6.38
N PRO A 266 -21.19 -5.42 5.20
CA PRO A 266 -20.70 -4.06 5.06
C PRO A 266 -21.72 -3.04 5.59
N GLU A 267 -21.24 -2.07 6.35
CA GLU A 267 -22.02 -0.94 6.85
C GLU A 267 -21.30 0.38 6.58
N ILE A 268 -22.05 1.45 6.39
CA ILE A 268 -21.47 2.78 6.20
C ILE A 268 -20.93 3.26 7.53
N PHE A 269 -19.62 3.51 7.60
CA PHE A 269 -18.95 4.09 8.76
C PHE A 269 -19.04 5.62 8.75
N LEU A 270 -18.77 6.23 7.59
CA LEU A 270 -18.92 7.67 7.36
C LEU A 270 -19.59 7.89 6.00
N PRO A 271 -20.77 8.53 5.98
CA PRO A 271 -21.44 8.81 4.72
C PRO A 271 -20.68 9.89 3.91
N TYR A 272 -20.78 9.79 2.59
CA TYR A 272 -20.28 10.78 1.66
C TYR A 272 -20.89 12.16 1.94
N ASP A 273 -20.05 13.17 2.02
CA ASP A 273 -20.43 14.56 2.33
C ASP A 273 -20.15 15.55 1.19
N GLY A 274 -19.77 15.04 0.03
CA GLY A 274 -19.35 15.85 -1.13
C GLY A 274 -17.84 15.97 -1.29
N THR A 275 -17.06 15.45 -0.34
CA THR A 275 -15.59 15.43 -0.36
C THR A 275 -15.10 14.25 -1.20
N LEU A 276 -14.08 14.45 -2.01
CA LEU A 276 -13.46 13.36 -2.76
C LEU A 276 -12.48 12.60 -1.86
N TYR A 277 -12.98 11.56 -1.21
CA TYR A 277 -12.15 10.69 -0.40
C TYR A 277 -11.17 9.91 -1.29
N TYR A 278 -9.87 10.09 -1.06
CA TYR A 278 -8.82 9.53 -1.90
C TYR A 278 -7.93 8.53 -1.14
N GLY A 279 -7.46 8.87 0.04
CA GLY A 279 -6.63 8.03 0.87
C GLY A 279 -7.27 7.73 2.22
N LEU A 280 -7.01 6.55 2.76
CA LEU A 280 -7.57 6.07 4.03
C LEU A 280 -6.49 5.39 4.85
N THR A 281 -6.40 5.73 6.12
CA THR A 281 -5.62 4.96 7.10
C THR A 281 -6.26 5.01 8.47
N ILE A 282 -5.97 4.01 9.29
CA ILE A 282 -6.48 3.90 10.65
C ILE A 282 -5.30 3.90 11.62
N CYS A 283 -5.33 4.78 12.62
CA CYS A 283 -4.33 4.79 13.67
C CYS A 283 -4.40 3.47 14.46
N PRO A 284 -3.32 2.67 14.50
CA PRO A 284 -3.35 1.36 15.14
C PRO A 284 -3.50 1.44 16.68
N HIS A 285 -3.22 2.60 17.26
CA HIS A 285 -3.25 2.81 18.71
C HIS A 285 -4.57 3.40 19.22
N THR A 286 -5.18 4.32 18.46
CA THR A 286 -6.38 5.03 18.88
C THR A 286 -7.63 4.56 18.16
N GLY A 287 -7.50 3.95 16.97
CA GLY A 287 -8.61 3.61 16.09
C GLY A 287 -9.18 4.82 15.32
N ASP A 288 -8.53 5.98 15.41
CA ASP A 288 -8.91 7.14 14.63
C ASP A 288 -8.74 6.85 13.14
N VAL A 289 -9.74 7.22 12.37
CA VAL A 289 -9.76 7.08 10.92
C VAL A 289 -9.34 8.39 10.28
N TYR A 290 -8.29 8.34 9.47
CA TYR A 290 -7.80 9.48 8.71
C TYR A 290 -8.13 9.29 7.24
N ILE A 291 -8.66 10.35 6.64
CA ILE A 291 -9.07 10.37 5.24
C ILE A 291 -8.39 11.54 4.55
N ALA A 292 -7.78 11.27 3.41
CA ALA A 292 -7.25 12.32 2.55
C ALA A 292 -8.33 12.80 1.58
N ASP A 293 -8.43 14.12 1.44
CA ASP A 293 -9.22 14.78 0.42
C ASP A 293 -8.33 15.08 -0.80
N ALA A 294 -8.81 14.78 -1.98
CA ALA A 294 -8.06 14.98 -3.22
C ALA A 294 -8.25 16.36 -3.86
N ILE A 295 -9.04 17.27 -3.25
CA ILE A 295 -9.34 18.60 -3.79
C ILE A 295 -8.76 19.70 -2.91
#